data_eeef056c6ce259a193778e4209ce48d7
#
_entry.id   eeef056c6ce259a193778e4209ce48d7
#
_cell.length_a   1.000
_cell.length_b   1.000
_cell.length_c   1.000
_cell.angle_alpha   90.00
_cell.angle_beta   90.00
_cell.angle_gamma   90.00
#
_symmetry.space_group_name_H-M   'P 1'
#
loop_
_entity.id
_entity.type
_entity.pdbx_description
1 polymer ?
#
loop_
_entity_poly.entity_id
_entity_poly.type
_entity_poly.pdbx_seq_one_letter_code
_entity_poly.pdbx_strand_id
1 'polypeptide(L)'
;MNKAIEEKEASSNTYPFGKGGFKIDKLTEETEKRYLRKEEFELIKNSPQENFILERARRLFLFSYYCFGMSFVDVAHLTQGNIKLLESGEYIVYKRSKTQNSKAAKPIKIPITDTIKDLLDWFKQNTPLTGDYLLPVVTKKYFGEQLYDHIRTRYKRINNDLKKLGRILGIKNLTTYVSRHTMAMMLQGQEVPREIISQVMGHTDLATTNTYLDSFETNVTDKVAQLL
;
A
#
# COMPACT_ATOMS: atom_id res chain seq x y z
N MET A 1 17.57 -9.09 -22.07
CA MET A 1 17.88 -8.34 -23.29
C MET A 1 19.05 -7.38 -23.09
N ASN A 2 19.04 -6.42 -22.16
CA ASN A 2 20.17 -5.51 -21.92
C ASN A 2 21.48 -6.25 -21.66
N LYS A 3 21.46 -7.27 -20.78
CA LYS A 3 22.63 -8.11 -20.48
C LYS A 3 23.16 -8.84 -21.71
N ALA A 4 22.29 -9.39 -22.56
CA ALA A 4 22.69 -10.06 -23.77
C ALA A 4 23.31 -9.09 -24.82
N ILE A 5 22.88 -7.81 -24.79
CA ILE A 5 23.51 -6.77 -25.64
C ILE A 5 24.89 -6.37 -25.09
N GLU A 6 25.04 -6.23 -23.77
CA GLU A 6 26.31 -5.96 -23.11
C GLU A 6 27.34 -7.09 -23.34
N GLU A 7 26.88 -8.34 -23.28
CA GLU A 7 27.66 -9.55 -23.53
C GLU A 7 27.87 -9.82 -25.04
N LYS A 8 27.37 -8.96 -25.93
CA LYS A 8 27.42 -9.07 -27.41
C LYS A 8 26.72 -10.33 -27.99
N GLU A 9 25.85 -10.95 -27.22
CA GLU A 9 25.03 -12.08 -27.68
C GLU A 9 23.77 -11.65 -28.45
N ALA A 10 23.39 -10.35 -28.35
CA ALA A 10 22.31 -9.75 -29.11
C ALA A 10 22.70 -8.40 -29.65
N SER A 11 22.20 -8.06 -30.86
CA SER A 11 22.39 -6.72 -31.44
C SER A 11 21.56 -5.67 -30.70
N SER A 12 22.12 -4.45 -30.54
CA SER A 12 21.38 -3.31 -30.00
C SER A 12 20.11 -2.98 -30.81
N ASN A 13 20.08 -3.32 -32.11
CA ASN A 13 18.92 -3.12 -32.96
C ASN A 13 17.76 -4.08 -32.66
N THR A 14 18.00 -5.15 -31.93
CA THR A 14 16.96 -6.10 -31.51
C THR A 14 16.27 -5.67 -30.19
N TYR A 15 16.71 -4.56 -29.58
CA TYR A 15 16.10 -4.07 -28.37
C TYR A 15 14.79 -3.33 -28.65
N PRO A 16 13.63 -3.92 -28.31
CA PRO A 16 12.33 -3.40 -28.74
C PRO A 16 11.96 -2.06 -28.10
N PHE A 17 12.60 -1.68 -26.99
CA PHE A 17 12.32 -0.46 -26.21
C PHE A 17 13.41 0.61 -26.34
N GLY A 18 14.32 0.47 -27.31
CA GLY A 18 15.42 1.41 -27.57
C GLY A 18 14.95 2.72 -28.22
N LYS A 19 15.94 3.58 -28.55
CA LYS A 19 15.68 4.87 -29.24
C LYS A 19 14.99 4.60 -30.57
N GLY A 20 13.76 5.08 -30.76
CA GLY A 20 12.92 4.79 -31.92
C GLY A 20 12.11 3.51 -31.87
N GLY A 21 12.27 2.71 -30.80
CA GLY A 21 11.51 1.47 -30.56
C GLY A 21 10.13 1.71 -29.93
N PHE A 22 9.52 0.62 -29.53
CA PHE A 22 8.17 0.62 -28.95
C PHE A 22 8.10 1.36 -27.61
N LYS A 23 7.18 2.31 -27.49
CA LYS A 23 6.95 3.09 -26.26
C LYS A 23 5.79 2.48 -25.47
N ILE A 24 6.09 1.86 -24.34
CA ILE A 24 5.10 1.27 -23.44
C ILE A 24 4.10 2.33 -22.93
N ASP A 25 4.55 3.57 -22.75
CA ASP A 25 3.73 4.71 -22.29
C ASP A 25 2.47 4.93 -23.15
N LYS A 26 2.53 4.57 -24.45
CA LYS A 26 1.38 4.67 -25.37
C LYS A 26 0.30 3.62 -25.13
N LEU A 27 0.60 2.56 -24.36
CA LEU A 27 -0.35 1.51 -23.97
C LEU A 27 -0.89 1.71 -22.55
N THR A 28 -0.44 2.72 -21.85
CA THR A 28 -0.91 2.99 -20.50
C THR A 28 -2.27 3.65 -20.58
N GLU A 29 -3.33 2.87 -20.50
CA GLU A 29 -4.66 3.40 -20.19
C GLU A 29 -4.64 3.91 -18.75
N GLU A 30 -5.13 5.13 -18.53
CA GLU A 30 -5.33 5.63 -17.18
C GLU A 30 -6.36 4.76 -16.47
N THR A 31 -5.87 3.92 -15.55
CA THR A 31 -6.77 3.17 -14.69
C THR A 31 -7.42 4.12 -13.70
N GLU A 32 -8.74 4.15 -13.66
CA GLU A 32 -9.50 4.90 -12.67
C GLU A 32 -9.05 4.47 -11.26
N LYS A 33 -8.29 5.35 -10.61
CA LYS A 33 -7.82 5.12 -9.24
C LYS A 33 -8.96 5.48 -8.30
N ARG A 34 -9.28 4.61 -7.37
CA ARG A 34 -10.34 4.85 -6.41
C ARG A 34 -9.78 5.08 -5.01
N TYR A 35 -10.29 6.08 -4.33
CA TYR A 35 -10.15 6.30 -2.91
C TYR A 35 -11.55 6.38 -2.25
N LEU A 36 -11.60 6.27 -0.93
CA LEU A 36 -12.83 6.40 -0.17
C LEU A 36 -13.05 7.85 0.23
N ARG A 37 -14.28 8.30 0.14
CA ARG A 37 -14.71 9.53 0.79
C ARG A 37 -14.63 9.36 2.30
N LYS A 38 -14.61 10.47 3.04
CA LYS A 38 -14.52 10.47 4.50
C LYS A 38 -15.60 9.60 5.15
N GLU A 39 -16.83 9.72 4.65
CA GLU A 39 -17.99 8.97 5.15
C GLU A 39 -17.85 7.47 4.90
N GLU A 40 -17.36 7.07 3.72
CA GLU A 40 -17.12 5.66 3.39
C GLU A 40 -16.00 5.06 4.28
N PHE A 41 -14.96 5.85 4.55
CA PHE A 41 -13.88 5.43 5.46
C PHE A 41 -14.36 5.29 6.90
N GLU A 42 -15.10 6.28 7.43
CA GLU A 42 -15.69 6.21 8.77
C GLU A 42 -16.67 5.03 8.89
N LEU A 43 -17.41 4.71 7.84
CA LEU A 43 -18.29 3.54 7.81
C LEU A 43 -17.47 2.24 7.98
N ILE A 44 -16.37 2.06 7.25
CA ILE A 44 -15.49 0.89 7.43
C ILE A 44 -14.92 0.85 8.84
N LYS A 45 -14.44 1.98 9.35
CA LYS A 45 -13.84 2.10 10.68
C LYS A 45 -14.79 1.69 11.78
N ASN A 46 -16.06 2.12 11.69
CA ASN A 46 -17.05 1.99 12.74
C ASN A 46 -18.03 0.81 12.55
N SER A 47 -17.79 -0.08 11.58
CA SER A 47 -18.63 -1.25 11.30
C SER A 47 -17.87 -2.56 11.54
N PRO A 48 -17.66 -2.97 12.81
CA PRO A 48 -17.06 -4.27 13.11
C PRO A 48 -17.95 -5.39 12.54
N GLN A 49 -17.32 -6.49 12.12
CA GLN A 49 -17.99 -7.59 11.47
C GLN A 49 -18.04 -8.81 12.39
N GLU A 50 -19.21 -9.44 12.51
CA GLU A 50 -19.36 -10.71 13.23
C GLU A 50 -18.60 -11.84 12.49
N ASN A 51 -18.60 -11.80 11.15
CA ASN A 51 -17.84 -12.76 10.36
C ASN A 51 -16.34 -12.48 10.51
N PHE A 52 -15.63 -13.40 11.13
CA PHE A 52 -14.20 -13.31 11.43
C PHE A 52 -13.33 -13.05 10.19
N ILE A 53 -13.67 -13.63 9.03
CA ILE A 53 -12.89 -13.44 7.79
C ILE A 53 -13.00 -11.99 7.30
N LEU A 54 -14.21 -11.44 7.37
CA LEU A 54 -14.47 -10.05 6.98
C LEU A 54 -13.86 -9.08 7.97
N GLU A 55 -13.97 -9.36 9.29
CA GLU A 55 -13.35 -8.53 10.32
C GLU A 55 -11.83 -8.50 10.19
N ARG A 56 -11.20 -9.64 9.95
CA ARG A 56 -9.76 -9.70 9.68
C ARG A 56 -9.37 -8.87 8.46
N ALA A 57 -10.12 -8.96 7.35
CA ALA A 57 -9.86 -8.18 6.15
C ALA A 57 -10.03 -6.67 6.41
N ARG A 58 -11.08 -6.27 7.14
CA ARG A 58 -11.33 -4.90 7.58
C ARG A 58 -10.16 -4.35 8.39
N ARG A 59 -9.70 -5.09 9.39
CA ARG A 59 -8.57 -4.66 10.24
C ARG A 59 -7.25 -4.59 9.48
N LEU A 60 -6.99 -5.49 8.53
CA LEU A 60 -5.82 -5.38 7.64
C LEU A 60 -5.90 -4.12 6.75
N PHE A 61 -7.10 -3.77 6.27
CA PHE A 61 -7.31 -2.53 5.52
C PHE A 61 -7.02 -1.29 6.39
N LEU A 62 -7.57 -1.25 7.62
CA LEU A 62 -7.34 -0.17 8.57
C LEU A 62 -5.87 -0.08 8.99
N PHE A 63 -5.22 -1.22 9.25
CA PHE A 63 -3.79 -1.26 9.56
C PHE A 63 -2.96 -0.65 8.42
N SER A 64 -3.21 -1.06 7.18
CA SER A 64 -2.53 -0.46 6.02
C SER A 64 -2.74 1.05 5.97
N TYR A 65 -3.96 1.54 6.18
CA TYR A 65 -4.29 2.96 6.19
C TYR A 65 -3.51 3.73 7.26
N TYR A 66 -3.57 3.30 8.53
CA TYR A 66 -2.89 3.96 9.65
C TYR A 66 -1.37 3.83 9.58
N CYS A 67 -0.87 2.81 8.88
CA CYS A 67 0.54 2.67 8.55
C CYS A 67 0.92 3.39 7.24
N PHE A 68 0.40 4.61 7.01
CA PHE A 68 0.69 5.47 5.87
C PHE A 68 0.44 4.80 4.51
N GLY A 69 -0.62 4.00 4.42
CA GLY A 69 -0.95 3.27 3.19
C GLY A 69 0.09 2.20 2.85
N MET A 70 0.64 1.52 3.84
CA MET A 70 1.62 0.44 3.65
C MET A 70 1.11 -0.59 2.66
N SER A 71 1.94 -0.98 1.69
CA SER A 71 1.54 -1.96 0.68
C SER A 71 1.26 -3.32 1.29
N PHE A 72 0.36 -4.11 0.69
CA PHE A 72 0.05 -5.44 1.20
C PHE A 72 1.28 -6.35 1.29
N VAL A 73 2.21 -6.23 0.36
CA VAL A 73 3.46 -7.00 0.37
C VAL A 73 4.33 -6.59 1.57
N ASP A 74 4.43 -5.29 1.85
CA ASP A 74 5.17 -4.81 3.01
C ASP A 74 4.51 -5.25 4.32
N VAL A 75 3.17 -5.15 4.41
CA VAL A 75 2.37 -5.67 5.54
C VAL A 75 2.66 -7.17 5.77
N ALA A 76 2.74 -7.96 4.70
CA ALA A 76 2.99 -9.40 4.78
C ALA A 76 4.38 -9.77 5.31
N HIS A 77 5.36 -8.88 5.15
CA HIS A 77 6.74 -9.11 5.59
C HIS A 77 7.06 -8.51 6.97
N LEU A 78 6.12 -7.81 7.61
CA LEU A 78 6.38 -7.25 8.94
C LEU A 78 6.58 -8.34 9.99
N THR A 79 7.68 -8.20 10.73
CA THR A 79 8.06 -9.07 11.86
C THR A 79 8.27 -8.26 13.12
N GLN A 80 8.43 -8.95 14.26
CA GLN A 80 8.80 -8.33 15.55
C GLN A 80 10.10 -7.52 15.41
N GLY A 81 11.03 -7.95 14.56
CA GLY A 81 12.26 -7.22 14.27
C GLY A 81 12.06 -5.83 13.65
N ASN A 82 10.88 -5.53 13.11
CA ASN A 82 10.54 -4.20 12.59
C ASN A 82 10.07 -3.22 13.68
N ILE A 83 9.71 -3.69 14.87
CA ILE A 83 9.36 -2.82 16.00
C ILE A 83 10.68 -2.32 16.63
N LYS A 84 10.84 -1.01 16.71
CA LYS A 84 12.02 -0.34 17.27
C LYS A 84 11.59 0.69 18.30
N LEU A 85 12.26 0.68 19.45
CA LEU A 85 12.15 1.76 20.42
C LEU A 85 13.10 2.88 20.00
N LEU A 86 12.56 4.05 19.73
CA LEU A 86 13.30 5.29 19.43
C LEU A 86 13.05 6.29 20.57
N GLU A 87 13.74 7.44 20.54
CA GLU A 87 13.62 8.47 21.60
C GLU A 87 12.18 8.92 21.88
N SER A 88 11.34 8.96 20.82
CA SER A 88 9.94 9.43 20.91
C SER A 88 8.90 8.30 21.05
N GLY A 89 9.33 7.04 21.27
CA GLY A 89 8.44 5.90 21.47
C GLY A 89 8.69 4.72 20.55
N GLU A 90 7.71 3.84 20.43
CA GLU A 90 7.79 2.67 19.56
C GLU A 90 7.44 3.00 18.12
N TYR A 91 8.19 2.43 17.19
CA TYR A 91 8.02 2.63 15.75
C TYR A 91 8.06 1.31 14.99
N ILE A 92 7.26 1.21 13.94
CA ILE A 92 7.46 0.24 12.87
C ILE A 92 8.49 0.84 11.91
N VAL A 93 9.65 0.18 11.77
CA VAL A 93 10.74 0.61 10.88
C VAL A 93 10.96 -0.45 9.81
N TYR A 94 10.76 -0.10 8.55
CA TYR A 94 10.93 -1.02 7.43
C TYR A 94 11.40 -0.33 6.16
N LYS A 95 11.96 -1.11 5.23
CA LYS A 95 12.20 -0.67 3.84
C LYS A 95 11.15 -1.29 2.94
N ARG A 96 10.62 -0.52 1.99
CA ARG A 96 9.62 -1.03 1.03
C ARG A 96 10.21 -2.16 0.19
N SER A 97 9.52 -3.29 0.11
CA SER A 97 9.93 -4.47 -0.66
C SER A 97 10.23 -4.13 -2.13
N LYS A 98 9.43 -3.23 -2.74
CA LYS A 98 9.61 -2.82 -4.14
C LYS A 98 10.94 -2.08 -4.41
N THR A 99 11.46 -1.35 -3.43
CA THR A 99 12.62 -0.45 -3.60
C THR A 99 13.78 -0.77 -2.66
N GLN A 100 13.69 -1.82 -1.84
CA GLN A 100 14.68 -2.14 -0.79
C GLN A 100 16.12 -2.30 -1.32
N ASN A 101 16.28 -2.73 -2.57
CA ASN A 101 17.58 -2.92 -3.22
C ASN A 101 18.15 -1.62 -3.85
N SER A 102 17.37 -0.53 -3.87
CA SER A 102 17.86 0.77 -4.35
C SER A 102 18.78 1.41 -3.32
N LYS A 103 19.92 1.96 -3.78
CA LYS A 103 20.83 2.73 -2.92
C LYS A 103 20.16 3.94 -2.28
N ALA A 104 19.12 4.49 -2.93
CA ALA A 104 18.33 5.62 -2.43
C ALA A 104 17.20 5.23 -1.45
N ALA A 105 16.95 3.93 -1.24
CA ALA A 105 15.88 3.45 -0.38
C ALA A 105 16.16 3.77 1.09
N LYS A 106 15.42 4.74 1.62
CA LYS A 106 15.44 5.07 3.05
C LYS A 106 14.43 4.23 3.81
N PRO A 107 14.72 3.85 5.07
CA PRO A 107 13.72 3.21 5.92
C PRO A 107 12.57 4.18 6.23
N ILE A 108 11.35 3.67 6.17
CA ILE A 108 10.14 4.35 6.61
C ILE A 108 9.99 4.08 8.10
N LYS A 109 9.68 5.12 8.87
CA LYS A 109 9.44 5.06 10.31
C LYS A 109 8.00 5.47 10.58
N ILE A 110 7.21 4.58 11.15
CA ILE A 110 5.79 4.79 11.47
C ILE A 110 5.65 4.74 12.98
N PRO A 111 5.25 5.82 13.66
CA PRO A 111 5.00 5.77 15.09
C PRO A 111 3.85 4.81 15.39
N ILE A 112 4.02 3.95 16.40
CA ILE A 112 2.97 3.05 16.87
C ILE A 112 2.03 3.85 17.76
N THR A 113 0.96 4.36 17.16
CA THR A 113 -0.13 5.03 17.86
C THR A 113 -1.01 4.00 18.58
N ASP A 114 -1.85 4.44 19.53
CA ASP A 114 -2.80 3.56 20.21
C ASP A 114 -3.66 2.77 19.21
N THR A 115 -4.12 3.40 18.14
CA THR A 115 -4.91 2.73 17.09
C THR A 115 -4.13 1.60 16.41
N ILE A 116 -2.83 1.81 16.10
CA ILE A 116 -1.99 0.77 15.50
C ILE A 116 -1.74 -0.35 16.51
N LYS A 117 -1.50 0.01 17.77
CA LYS A 117 -1.30 -0.94 18.84
C LYS A 117 -2.54 -1.82 19.05
N ASP A 118 -3.73 -1.23 19.12
CA ASP A 118 -5.00 -1.95 19.23
C ASP A 118 -5.20 -2.94 18.08
N LEU A 119 -4.84 -2.55 16.86
CA LEU A 119 -4.92 -3.43 15.70
C LEU A 119 -3.94 -4.60 15.81
N LEU A 120 -2.68 -4.35 16.21
CA LEU A 120 -1.66 -5.39 16.41
C LEU A 120 -2.07 -6.36 17.55
N ASP A 121 -2.55 -5.83 18.66
CA ASP A 121 -3.00 -6.61 19.81
C ASP A 121 -4.21 -7.48 19.45
N TRP A 122 -5.14 -6.95 18.66
CA TRP A 122 -6.25 -7.74 18.15
C TRP A 122 -5.78 -8.93 17.31
N PHE A 123 -4.84 -8.70 16.36
CA PHE A 123 -4.29 -9.79 15.55
C PHE A 123 -3.59 -10.83 16.41
N LYS A 124 -2.79 -10.40 17.38
CA LYS A 124 -2.07 -11.26 18.30
C LYS A 124 -3.01 -12.14 19.13
N GLN A 125 -4.14 -11.59 19.58
CA GLN A 125 -5.11 -12.29 20.42
C GLN A 125 -6.06 -13.21 19.64
N ASN A 126 -6.43 -12.81 18.40
CA ASN A 126 -7.51 -13.46 17.67
C ASN A 126 -7.05 -14.28 16.47
N THR A 127 -5.76 -14.26 16.11
CA THR A 127 -5.28 -15.00 14.93
C THR A 127 -4.02 -15.78 15.22
N PRO A 128 -3.83 -16.97 14.58
CA PRO A 128 -2.56 -17.67 14.66
C PRO A 128 -1.50 -16.87 13.88
N LEU A 129 -0.45 -16.43 14.57
CA LEU A 129 0.72 -15.81 13.95
C LEU A 129 1.79 -16.88 13.70
N THR A 130 2.50 -16.78 12.59
CA THR A 130 3.56 -17.70 12.20
C THR A 130 4.93 -17.10 12.53
N GLY A 131 5.70 -17.75 13.41
CA GLY A 131 7.03 -17.27 13.80
C GLY A 131 6.97 -15.83 14.32
N ASP A 132 7.83 -14.96 13.79
CA ASP A 132 7.95 -13.57 14.21
C ASP A 132 7.04 -12.59 13.44
N TYR A 133 6.19 -13.07 12.53
CA TYR A 133 5.31 -12.18 11.77
C TYR A 133 4.31 -11.45 12.68
N LEU A 134 4.14 -10.14 12.44
CA LEU A 134 3.19 -9.31 13.21
C LEU A 134 1.74 -9.54 12.80
N LEU A 135 1.50 -10.01 11.57
CA LEU A 135 0.16 -10.08 10.97
C LEU A 135 -0.08 -11.46 10.32
N PRO A 136 -1.33 -11.95 10.30
CA PRO A 136 -1.67 -13.30 9.87
C PRO A 136 -1.76 -13.43 8.33
N VAL A 137 -0.82 -12.82 7.61
CA VAL A 137 -0.74 -12.93 6.15
C VAL A 137 0.02 -14.18 5.77
N VAL A 138 1.21 -14.39 6.33
CA VAL A 138 2.01 -15.59 6.14
C VAL A 138 1.58 -16.62 7.17
N THR A 139 1.09 -17.78 6.71
CA THR A 139 0.46 -18.80 7.59
C THR A 139 1.30 -20.05 7.79
N LYS A 140 2.46 -20.15 7.15
CA LYS A 140 3.45 -21.24 7.31
C LYS A 140 4.84 -20.67 7.05
N LYS A 141 5.86 -21.41 7.45
CA LYS A 141 7.25 -21.07 7.13
C LYS A 141 7.51 -21.37 5.65
N TYR A 142 7.45 -20.33 4.84
CA TYR A 142 7.80 -20.35 3.42
C TYR A 142 9.02 -19.50 3.16
N PHE A 143 9.78 -19.84 2.10
CA PHE A 143 10.99 -19.12 1.69
C PHE A 143 11.00 -18.93 0.17
N GLY A 144 11.72 -17.93 -0.31
CA GLY A 144 11.93 -17.68 -1.72
C GLY A 144 10.62 -17.60 -2.52
N GLU A 145 10.56 -18.33 -3.61
CA GLU A 145 9.41 -18.35 -4.54
C GLU A 145 8.11 -18.81 -3.87
N GLN A 146 8.18 -19.80 -2.98
CA GLN A 146 7.01 -20.29 -2.24
C GLN A 146 6.39 -19.18 -1.37
N LEU A 147 7.22 -18.36 -0.72
CA LEU A 147 6.73 -17.21 0.06
C LEU A 147 6.08 -16.15 -0.83
N TYR A 148 6.70 -15.87 -1.98
CA TYR A 148 6.15 -14.96 -2.98
C TYR A 148 4.76 -15.40 -3.46
N ASP A 149 4.61 -16.65 -3.88
CA ASP A 149 3.35 -17.21 -4.36
C ASP A 149 2.29 -17.28 -3.26
N HIS A 150 2.71 -17.60 -2.03
CA HIS A 150 1.82 -17.57 -0.87
C HIS A 150 1.26 -16.19 -0.65
N ILE A 151 2.10 -15.15 -0.57
CA ILE A 151 1.67 -13.76 -0.39
C ILE A 151 0.75 -13.32 -1.53
N ARG A 152 1.06 -13.67 -2.77
CA ARG A 152 0.21 -13.38 -3.94
C ARG A 152 -1.18 -14.04 -3.82
N THR A 153 -1.23 -15.27 -3.35
CA THR A 153 -2.50 -15.98 -3.11
C THR A 153 -3.29 -15.31 -1.97
N ARG A 154 -2.62 -14.94 -0.88
CA ARG A 154 -3.25 -14.24 0.25
C ARG A 154 -3.79 -12.86 -0.16
N TYR A 155 -3.04 -12.12 -0.97
CA TYR A 155 -3.47 -10.86 -1.56
C TYR A 155 -4.81 -10.99 -2.30
N LYS A 156 -4.93 -11.99 -3.19
CA LYS A 156 -6.17 -12.27 -3.93
C LYS A 156 -7.34 -12.58 -2.98
N ARG A 157 -7.12 -13.44 -1.98
CA ARG A 157 -8.15 -13.82 -1.01
C ARG A 157 -8.64 -12.62 -0.20
N ILE A 158 -7.73 -11.84 0.36
CA ILE A 158 -8.07 -10.66 1.18
C ILE A 158 -8.80 -9.61 0.35
N ASN A 159 -8.40 -9.38 -0.90
CA ASN A 159 -9.13 -8.49 -1.78
C ASN A 159 -10.55 -8.98 -2.09
N ASN A 160 -10.76 -10.30 -2.24
CA ASN A 160 -12.08 -10.86 -2.39
C ASN A 160 -12.94 -10.66 -1.12
N ASP A 161 -12.35 -10.80 0.07
CA ASP A 161 -13.02 -10.57 1.34
C ASP A 161 -13.36 -9.07 1.52
N LEU A 162 -12.45 -8.16 1.15
CA LEU A 162 -12.71 -6.72 1.12
C LEU A 162 -13.82 -6.34 0.13
N LYS A 163 -13.87 -6.96 -1.05
CA LYS A 163 -14.97 -6.76 -2.00
C LYS A 163 -16.32 -7.23 -1.45
N LYS A 164 -16.33 -8.32 -0.66
CA LYS A 164 -17.54 -8.77 0.05
C LYS A 164 -17.96 -7.77 1.12
N LEU A 165 -17.01 -7.32 1.93
CA LEU A 165 -17.24 -6.27 2.93
C LEU A 165 -17.79 -5.00 2.26
N GLY A 166 -17.17 -4.56 1.17
CA GLY A 166 -17.62 -3.39 0.41
C GLY A 166 -19.06 -3.53 -0.05
N ARG A 167 -19.49 -4.73 -0.53
CA ARG A 167 -20.89 -4.97 -0.92
C ARG A 167 -21.85 -4.83 0.25
N ILE A 168 -21.48 -5.33 1.44
CA ILE A 168 -22.29 -5.21 2.66
C ILE A 168 -22.44 -3.75 3.08
N LEU A 169 -21.36 -2.95 2.95
CA LEU A 169 -21.34 -1.55 3.34
C LEU A 169 -21.75 -0.58 2.22
N GLY A 170 -22.15 -1.07 1.05
CA GLY A 170 -22.49 -0.21 -0.10
C GLY A 170 -21.29 0.45 -0.77
N ILE A 171 -20.08 -0.01 -0.50
CA ILE A 171 -18.82 0.55 -1.01
C ILE A 171 -18.34 -0.28 -2.21
N LYS A 172 -18.25 0.34 -3.39
CA LYS A 172 -17.79 -0.35 -4.61
C LYS A 172 -16.28 -0.51 -4.64
N ASN A 173 -15.80 -1.63 -5.20
CA ASN A 173 -14.38 -1.88 -5.51
C ASN A 173 -13.40 -1.74 -4.33
N LEU A 174 -13.82 -2.08 -3.11
CA LEU A 174 -12.94 -2.06 -1.93
C LEU A 174 -11.81 -3.09 -2.08
N THR A 175 -10.56 -2.64 -1.99
CA THR A 175 -9.35 -3.47 -2.07
C THR A 175 -8.27 -2.95 -1.13
N THR A 176 -7.24 -3.74 -0.87
CA THR A 176 -6.10 -3.31 -0.04
C THR A 176 -5.39 -2.07 -0.60
N TYR A 177 -5.41 -1.86 -1.92
CA TYR A 177 -4.78 -0.70 -2.54
C TYR A 177 -5.57 0.59 -2.32
N VAL A 178 -6.88 0.49 -2.16
CA VAL A 178 -7.76 1.63 -1.85
C VAL A 178 -7.39 2.27 -0.52
N SER A 179 -6.90 1.51 0.49
CA SER A 179 -6.44 2.08 1.76
C SER A 179 -5.32 3.11 1.57
N ARG A 180 -4.38 2.80 0.68
CA ARG A 180 -3.25 3.68 0.35
C ARG A 180 -3.70 4.95 -0.36
N HIS A 181 -4.61 4.82 -1.34
CA HIS A 181 -5.17 5.97 -2.04
C HIS A 181 -5.97 6.85 -1.08
N THR A 182 -6.80 6.24 -0.24
CA THR A 182 -7.61 6.95 0.76
C THR A 182 -6.73 7.73 1.73
N MET A 183 -5.67 7.12 2.26
CA MET A 183 -4.74 7.80 3.16
C MET A 183 -4.10 9.03 2.50
N ALA A 184 -3.60 8.90 1.27
CA ALA A 184 -2.96 9.99 0.55
C ALA A 184 -3.94 11.15 0.29
N MET A 185 -5.16 10.84 -0.13
CA MET A 185 -6.20 11.84 -0.39
C MET A 185 -6.70 12.50 0.89
N MET A 186 -6.78 11.77 2.02
CA MET A 186 -7.12 12.35 3.32
C MET A 186 -6.05 13.34 3.80
N LEU A 187 -4.77 13.00 3.63
CA LEU A 187 -3.67 13.92 3.97
C LEU A 187 -3.67 15.16 3.06
N GLN A 188 -3.91 14.98 1.76
CA GLN A 188 -4.04 16.10 0.82
C GLN A 188 -5.22 16.99 1.17
N GLY A 189 -6.37 16.43 1.53
CA GLY A 189 -7.55 17.17 1.97
C GLY A 189 -7.36 17.91 3.29
N GLN A 190 -6.33 17.54 4.09
CA GLN A 190 -5.88 18.25 5.28
C GLN A 190 -4.73 19.24 5.00
N GLU A 191 -4.46 19.52 3.72
CA GLU A 191 -3.44 20.46 3.26
C GLU A 191 -2.00 20.06 3.67
N VAL A 192 -1.76 18.77 3.93
CA VAL A 192 -0.40 18.27 4.19
C VAL A 192 0.44 18.43 2.92
N PRO A 193 1.64 19.03 3.00
CA PRO A 193 2.51 19.21 1.84
C PRO A 193 2.79 17.89 1.11
N ARG A 194 2.79 17.93 -0.23
CA ARG A 194 2.99 16.74 -1.07
C ARG A 194 4.33 16.05 -0.83
N GLU A 195 5.36 16.81 -0.44
CA GLU A 195 6.69 16.29 -0.06
C GLU A 195 6.59 15.41 1.18
N ILE A 196 5.79 15.81 2.17
CA ILE A 196 5.55 15.02 3.38
C ILE A 196 4.74 13.77 3.05
N ILE A 197 3.68 13.90 2.22
CA ILE A 197 2.91 12.74 1.73
C ILE A 197 3.84 11.76 1.00
N SER A 198 4.71 12.28 0.12
CA SER A 198 5.71 11.49 -0.61
C SER A 198 6.64 10.72 0.34
N GLN A 199 7.15 11.43 1.35
CA GLN A 199 8.06 10.86 2.34
C GLN A 199 7.41 9.73 3.15
N VAL A 200 6.21 9.96 3.70
CA VAL A 200 5.53 8.93 4.52
C VAL A 200 5.06 7.75 3.68
N MET A 201 4.74 7.96 2.40
CA MET A 201 4.44 6.88 1.46
C MET A 201 5.70 6.13 0.99
N GLY A 202 6.90 6.65 1.30
CA GLY A 202 8.17 6.05 0.89
C GLY A 202 8.37 6.09 -0.62
N HIS A 203 7.93 7.16 -1.31
CA HIS A 203 8.28 7.40 -2.69
C HIS A 203 9.72 7.92 -2.77
N THR A 204 10.49 7.42 -3.72
CA THR A 204 11.87 7.87 -3.98
C THR A 204 11.91 9.13 -4.83
N ASP A 205 10.80 9.45 -5.51
CA ASP A 205 10.63 10.58 -6.39
C ASP A 205 9.27 11.27 -6.13
N LEU A 206 9.30 12.60 -5.95
CA LEU A 206 8.12 13.43 -5.76
C LEU A 206 7.20 13.41 -7.00
N ALA A 207 7.76 13.27 -8.20
CA ALA A 207 6.99 13.14 -9.44
C ALA A 207 5.98 11.98 -9.39
N THR A 208 6.37 10.86 -8.74
CA THR A 208 5.45 9.74 -8.48
C THR A 208 4.26 10.17 -7.62
N THR A 209 4.48 11.02 -6.61
CA THR A 209 3.41 11.52 -5.74
C THR A 209 2.54 12.52 -6.48
N ASN A 210 3.13 13.44 -7.24
CA ASN A 210 2.39 14.41 -8.04
C ASN A 210 1.47 13.72 -9.04
N THR A 211 2.00 12.86 -9.91
CA THR A 211 1.19 12.07 -10.85
C THR A 211 0.10 11.26 -10.16
N TYR A 212 0.41 10.78 -8.95
CA TYR A 212 -0.52 10.01 -8.14
C TYR A 212 -1.67 10.86 -7.61
N LEU A 213 -1.39 12.04 -7.06
CA LEU A 213 -2.39 12.94 -6.48
C LEU A 213 -3.16 13.70 -7.58
N ASP A 214 -2.49 14.18 -8.63
CA ASP A 214 -3.10 14.90 -9.74
C ASP A 214 -4.17 14.08 -10.48
N SER A 215 -3.99 12.75 -10.54
CA SER A 215 -4.99 11.85 -11.13
C SER A 215 -6.32 11.78 -10.36
N PHE A 216 -6.44 12.45 -9.21
CA PHE A 216 -7.65 12.55 -8.40
C PHE A 216 -8.23 13.99 -8.32
N GLU A 217 -7.51 14.97 -8.86
CA GLU A 217 -7.87 16.40 -8.76
C GLU A 217 -8.89 16.86 -9.81
N THR A 218 -10.05 16.22 -9.91
CA THR A 218 -11.19 16.79 -10.66
C THR A 218 -11.89 17.93 -9.90
N ASN A 219 -11.60 18.13 -8.61
CA ASN A 219 -12.31 19.08 -7.75
C ASN A 219 -11.58 20.40 -7.47
N VAL A 220 -10.36 20.62 -7.95
CA VAL A 220 -9.63 21.88 -7.66
C VAL A 220 -10.23 23.04 -8.42
N THR A 221 -10.57 22.83 -9.69
CA THR A 221 -11.27 23.83 -10.51
C THR A 221 -12.63 24.19 -9.97
N ASP A 222 -13.37 23.22 -9.41
CA ASP A 222 -14.68 23.46 -8.80
C ASP A 222 -14.57 24.25 -7.50
N LYS A 223 -13.54 23.97 -6.69
CA LYS A 223 -13.26 24.76 -5.47
C LYS A 223 -12.82 26.19 -5.78
N VAL A 224 -11.97 26.36 -6.79
CA VAL A 224 -11.53 27.71 -7.23
C VAL A 224 -12.70 28.48 -7.81
N ALA A 225 -13.58 27.85 -8.59
CA ALA A 225 -14.77 28.48 -9.13
C ALA A 225 -15.77 28.92 -8.04
N GLN A 226 -15.79 28.27 -6.87
CA GLN A 226 -16.62 28.66 -5.73
C GLN A 226 -16.00 29.81 -4.90
N LEU A 227 -14.72 30.13 -5.11
CA LEU A 227 -14.04 31.24 -4.43
C LEU A 227 -14.08 32.55 -5.24
N LEU A 228 -14.54 32.50 -6.49
CA LEU A 228 -14.71 33.64 -7.40
C LEU A 228 -16.18 34.08 -7.46
#